data_db3f0b8fd475c6d8134077ec668d9f73
#
_entry.id   db3f0b8fd475c6d8134077ec668d9f73
#
_cell.length_a   1.000
_cell.length_b   1.000
_cell.length_c   1.000
_cell.angle_alpha   90.00
_cell.angle_beta   90.00
_cell.angle_gamma   90.00
#
_symmetry.space_group_name_H-M   'P 1'
#
loop_
_entity.id
_entity.type
_entity.pdbx_description
1 polymer ?
#
loop_
_entity_poly.entity_id
_entity_poly.type
_entity_poly.pdbx_seq_one_letter_code
_entity_poly.pdbx_strand_id
1 'polypeptide(L)'
;KNLNFDDPRSKLFFEYVRLLKELKPKYFLLENVRMKKESMDVISEYLGVEPITINSNLVSAQNRHRLYWTNIPMDGLPQDKGVVLKDILEGGITDRDKSHCIDANYFKGGNLKSYFEKHRRQLVFSKDGLCHVGDADLSGNGYIKRVYHPDGKSPTLTTMGGGHREPKVTTSDVS
;
A
#
# COMPACT_ATOMS: atom_id res chain seq x y z
N LYS A 1 9.01 -7.91 -17.05
CA LYS A 1 9.67 -7.01 -18.02
C LYS A 1 11.14 -7.29 -17.88
N ASN A 2 11.77 -7.80 -18.93
CA ASN A 2 13.22 -8.01 -18.94
C ASN A 2 13.90 -6.64 -18.84
N LEU A 3 15.08 -6.60 -18.20
CA LEU A 3 16.03 -5.50 -18.39
C LEU A 3 16.37 -5.50 -19.89
N ASN A 4 15.57 -4.80 -20.68
CA ASN A 4 15.87 -4.60 -22.09
C ASN A 4 16.80 -3.40 -22.16
N PHE A 5 17.96 -3.57 -22.74
CA PHE A 5 19.00 -2.52 -22.92
C PHE A 5 18.46 -1.28 -23.65
N ASP A 6 17.35 -1.41 -24.37
CA ASP A 6 16.67 -0.32 -25.07
C ASP A 6 15.62 0.41 -24.20
N ASP A 7 15.26 -0.09 -23.01
CA ASP A 7 14.33 0.61 -22.09
C ASP A 7 15.07 1.79 -21.43
N PRO A 8 14.57 3.03 -21.53
CA PRO A 8 15.17 4.19 -20.88
C PRO A 8 15.45 4.03 -19.38
N ARG A 9 14.65 3.22 -18.69
CA ARG A 9 14.84 2.92 -17.26
C ARG A 9 16.05 2.04 -17.00
N SER A 10 16.35 1.11 -17.91
CA SER A 10 17.55 0.29 -17.85
C SER A 10 18.81 1.12 -18.11
N LYS A 11 18.74 2.14 -18.96
CA LYS A 11 19.86 3.07 -19.19
C LYS A 11 20.28 3.81 -17.92
N LEU A 12 19.32 4.22 -17.08
CA LEU A 12 19.63 4.87 -15.79
C LEU A 12 20.42 3.95 -14.84
N PHE A 13 20.13 2.66 -14.84
CA PHE A 13 20.93 1.70 -14.06
C PHE A 13 22.38 1.65 -14.54
N PHE A 14 22.63 1.61 -15.84
CA PHE A 14 24.00 1.60 -16.36
C PHE A 14 24.74 2.91 -16.10
N GLU A 15 24.05 4.06 -16.11
CA GLU A 15 24.65 5.33 -15.68
C GLU A 15 25.04 5.30 -14.20
N TYR A 16 24.19 4.71 -13.35
CA TYR A 16 24.54 4.50 -11.94
C TYR A 16 25.80 3.63 -11.81
N VAL A 17 25.90 2.52 -12.54
CA VAL A 17 27.09 1.66 -12.54
C VAL A 17 28.33 2.40 -13.04
N ARG A 18 28.19 3.23 -14.10
CA ARG A 18 29.28 4.08 -14.61
C ARG A 18 29.79 5.02 -13.53
N LEU A 19 28.89 5.74 -12.86
CA LEU A 19 29.25 6.66 -11.77
C LEU A 19 29.94 5.94 -10.61
N LEU A 20 29.47 4.76 -10.22
CA LEU A 20 30.11 3.95 -9.16
C LEU A 20 31.57 3.61 -9.55
N LYS A 21 31.82 3.23 -10.79
CA LYS A 21 33.17 2.90 -11.28
C LYS A 21 34.11 4.11 -11.34
N GLU A 22 33.57 5.28 -11.70
CA GLU A 22 34.35 6.53 -11.82
C GLU A 22 34.64 7.16 -10.45
N LEU A 23 33.59 7.30 -9.61
CA LEU A 23 33.69 8.01 -8.34
C LEU A 23 34.25 7.13 -7.21
N LYS A 24 34.13 5.81 -7.33
CA LYS A 24 34.57 4.81 -6.34
C LYS A 24 34.18 5.18 -4.89
N PRO A 25 32.88 5.46 -4.63
CA PRO A 25 32.46 5.85 -3.30
C PRO A 25 32.73 4.71 -2.31
N LYS A 26 33.03 5.06 -1.06
CA LYS A 26 33.24 4.08 0.00
C LYS A 26 32.00 3.21 0.23
N TYR A 27 30.82 3.82 0.15
CA TYR A 27 29.54 3.16 0.31
C TYR A 27 28.60 3.50 -0.84
N PHE A 28 27.75 2.56 -1.18
CA PHE A 28 26.67 2.76 -2.14
C PHE A 28 25.37 2.10 -1.66
N LEU A 29 24.24 2.58 -2.16
CA LEU A 29 22.92 2.02 -1.97
C LEU A 29 22.11 2.17 -3.25
N LEU A 30 21.58 1.05 -3.75
CA LEU A 30 20.57 1.02 -4.81
C LEU A 30 19.28 0.43 -4.26
N GLU A 31 18.17 1.16 -4.34
CA GLU A 31 16.83 0.70 -4.00
C GLU A 31 16.04 0.39 -5.26
N ASN A 32 15.27 -0.72 -5.26
CA ASN A 32 14.34 -1.00 -6.33
C ASN A 32 13.12 -1.80 -5.84
N VAL A 33 12.08 -1.83 -6.68
CA VAL A 33 10.90 -2.67 -6.46
C VAL A 33 11.23 -4.15 -6.68
N ARG A 34 10.37 -5.03 -6.15
CA ARG A 34 10.46 -6.47 -6.47
C ARG A 34 10.40 -6.68 -7.97
N MET A 35 11.27 -7.52 -8.48
CA MET A 35 11.40 -7.85 -9.89
C MET A 35 11.64 -9.35 -10.08
N LYS A 36 11.72 -9.81 -11.33
CA LYS A 36 12.08 -11.18 -11.66
C LYS A 36 13.50 -11.50 -11.25
N LYS A 37 13.75 -12.78 -10.94
CA LYS A 37 15.07 -13.26 -10.51
C LYS A 37 16.16 -12.90 -11.52
N GLU A 38 15.90 -13.13 -12.80
CA GLU A 38 16.88 -12.85 -13.86
C GLU A 38 17.33 -11.37 -13.89
N SER A 39 16.40 -10.44 -13.56
CA SER A 39 16.74 -9.02 -13.47
C SER A 39 17.51 -8.68 -12.20
N MET A 40 17.22 -9.36 -11.08
CA MET A 40 18.00 -9.20 -9.85
C MET A 40 19.43 -9.71 -10.04
N ASP A 41 19.59 -10.88 -10.66
CA ASP A 41 20.89 -11.52 -10.90
C ASP A 41 21.80 -10.59 -11.75
N VAL A 42 21.25 -9.95 -12.78
CA VAL A 42 22.00 -8.97 -13.58
C VAL A 42 22.47 -7.79 -12.74
N ILE A 43 21.60 -7.21 -11.91
CA ILE A 43 21.98 -6.09 -11.03
C ILE A 43 23.05 -6.54 -10.03
N SER A 44 22.89 -7.73 -9.43
CA SER A 44 23.83 -8.30 -8.47
C SER A 44 25.22 -8.52 -9.12
N GLU A 45 25.26 -9.01 -10.34
CA GLU A 45 26.51 -9.22 -11.10
C GLU A 45 27.26 -7.89 -11.31
N TYR A 46 26.54 -6.81 -11.72
CA TYR A 46 27.18 -5.51 -11.95
C TYR A 46 27.64 -4.81 -10.67
N LEU A 47 26.92 -5.02 -9.54
CA LEU A 47 27.21 -4.37 -8.26
C LEU A 47 28.09 -5.21 -7.34
N GLY A 48 28.24 -6.51 -7.61
CA GLY A 48 29.04 -7.45 -6.82
C GLY A 48 28.46 -7.79 -5.45
N VAL A 49 27.16 -7.52 -5.25
CA VAL A 49 26.45 -7.81 -3.98
C VAL A 49 25.03 -8.32 -4.26
N GLU A 50 24.52 -9.17 -3.38
CA GLU A 50 23.15 -9.65 -3.46
C GLU A 50 22.15 -8.67 -2.82
N PRO A 51 20.88 -8.63 -3.28
CA PRO A 51 19.89 -7.74 -2.72
C PRO A 51 19.37 -8.20 -1.38
N ILE A 52 19.20 -7.27 -0.46
CA ILE A 52 18.50 -7.46 0.81
C ILE A 52 17.06 -7.05 0.63
N THR A 53 16.11 -7.93 0.94
CA THR A 53 14.68 -7.60 0.91
C THR A 53 14.26 -7.03 2.25
N ILE A 54 13.75 -5.80 2.25
CA ILE A 54 13.21 -5.16 3.45
C ILE A 54 11.76 -4.76 3.20
N ASN A 55 10.89 -5.04 4.18
CA ASN A 55 9.56 -4.47 4.22
C ASN A 55 9.53 -3.32 5.24
N SER A 56 9.09 -2.15 4.82
CA SER A 56 9.00 -0.98 5.70
C SER A 56 8.03 -1.18 6.88
N ASN A 57 7.17 -2.21 6.86
CA ASN A 57 6.27 -2.51 7.97
C ASN A 57 6.99 -2.79 9.29
N LEU A 58 8.26 -3.14 9.26
CA LEU A 58 9.08 -3.31 10.46
C LEU A 58 9.26 -1.99 11.24
N VAL A 59 9.22 -0.85 10.55
CA VAL A 59 9.53 0.46 11.16
C VAL A 59 8.46 1.53 10.88
N SER A 60 7.39 1.16 10.17
CA SER A 60 6.30 2.08 9.81
C SER A 60 4.97 1.36 9.69
N ALA A 61 3.88 2.13 9.62
CA ALA A 61 2.53 1.61 9.41
C ALA A 61 2.22 1.31 7.92
N GLN A 62 3.21 0.98 7.10
CA GLN A 62 3.03 0.71 5.67
C GLN A 62 3.73 -0.57 5.23
N ASN A 63 3.05 -1.40 4.46
CA ASN A 63 3.65 -2.53 3.75
C ASN A 63 4.29 -2.05 2.45
N ARG A 64 5.63 -2.02 2.41
CA ARG A 64 6.41 -1.59 1.25
C ARG A 64 7.64 -2.48 1.11
N HIS A 65 7.53 -3.55 0.36
CA HIS A 65 8.65 -4.45 0.05
C HIS A 65 9.57 -3.82 -0.98
N ARG A 66 10.86 -3.74 -0.65
CA ARG A 66 11.91 -3.22 -1.54
C ARG A 66 13.14 -4.10 -1.50
N LEU A 67 13.91 -4.04 -2.58
CA LEU A 67 15.20 -4.66 -2.75
C LEU A 67 16.28 -3.59 -2.59
N TYR A 68 17.31 -3.91 -1.81
CA TYR A 68 18.43 -3.01 -1.54
C TYR A 68 19.72 -3.71 -1.87
N TRP A 69 20.48 -3.20 -2.83
CA TRP A 69 21.86 -3.60 -3.09
C TRP A 69 22.78 -2.57 -2.45
N THR A 70 23.63 -3.02 -1.55
CA THR A 70 24.52 -2.12 -0.80
C THR A 70 25.74 -2.86 -0.26
N ASN A 71 26.83 -2.11 -0.13
CA ASN A 71 28.04 -2.55 0.60
C ASN A 71 28.13 -1.93 2.00
N ILE A 72 27.11 -1.23 2.46
CA ILE A 72 27.04 -0.72 3.84
C ILE A 72 26.89 -1.91 4.78
N PRO A 73 27.79 -2.05 5.79
CA PRO A 73 27.64 -3.10 6.79
C PRO A 73 26.29 -3.00 7.52
N MET A 74 25.62 -4.13 7.67
CA MET A 74 24.33 -4.22 8.36
C MET A 74 24.36 -5.37 9.37
N ASP A 75 23.89 -5.10 10.58
CA ASP A 75 23.77 -6.08 11.67
C ASP A 75 22.44 -6.87 11.60
N GLY A 76 21.87 -7.02 10.41
CA GLY A 76 20.60 -7.69 10.16
C GLY A 76 19.47 -6.75 9.75
N LEU A 77 18.25 -7.29 9.72
CA LEU A 77 17.05 -6.49 9.41
C LEU A 77 16.66 -5.64 10.61
N PRO A 78 16.00 -4.47 10.39
CA PRO A 78 15.43 -3.67 11.47
C PRO A 78 14.49 -4.51 12.33
N GLN A 79 14.53 -4.31 13.64
CA GLN A 79 13.54 -4.91 14.54
C GLN A 79 12.15 -4.35 14.25
N ASP A 80 11.13 -5.19 14.38
CA ASP A 80 9.74 -4.74 14.26
C ASP A 80 9.39 -3.82 15.43
N LYS A 81 9.09 -2.56 15.11
CA LYS A 81 8.66 -1.54 16.08
C LYS A 81 7.17 -1.61 16.43
N GLY A 82 6.41 -2.51 15.81
CA GLY A 82 4.99 -2.67 16.03
C GLY A 82 4.12 -1.47 15.65
N VAL A 83 4.65 -0.48 14.90
CA VAL A 83 3.91 0.73 14.52
C VAL A 83 2.72 0.38 13.64
N VAL A 84 1.52 0.71 14.06
CA VAL A 84 0.29 0.48 13.30
C VAL A 84 -0.39 1.80 12.91
N LEU A 85 -1.35 1.74 11.96
CA LEU A 85 -2.01 2.94 11.43
C LEU A 85 -2.67 3.78 12.55
N LYS A 86 -3.34 3.14 13.51
CA LYS A 86 -3.98 3.85 14.64
C LYS A 86 -3.00 4.68 15.48
N ASP A 87 -1.71 4.32 15.50
CA ASP A 87 -0.70 5.02 16.30
C ASP A 87 -0.23 6.33 15.65
N ILE A 88 -0.43 6.46 14.34
CA ILE A 88 0.05 7.62 13.55
C ILE A 88 -1.07 8.52 13.06
N LEU A 89 -2.33 8.15 13.31
CA LEU A 89 -3.50 8.94 12.91
C LEU A 89 -3.87 9.94 14.00
N GLU A 90 -4.13 11.18 13.63
CA GLU A 90 -4.67 12.22 14.50
C GLU A 90 -6.14 11.97 14.87
N GLY A 91 -6.84 11.14 14.10
CA GLY A 91 -8.23 10.77 14.34
C GLY A 91 -8.77 9.82 13.28
N GLY A 92 -10.00 9.32 13.51
CA GLY A 92 -10.62 8.34 12.61
C GLY A 92 -10.26 6.90 12.93
N ILE A 93 -10.77 5.98 12.11
CA ILE A 93 -10.54 4.54 12.19
C ILE A 93 -10.08 3.99 10.86
N THR A 94 -9.34 2.90 10.90
CA THR A 94 -8.89 2.15 9.72
C THR A 94 -9.34 0.70 9.80
N ASP A 95 -9.50 0.09 8.65
CA ASP A 95 -9.89 -1.31 8.49
C ASP A 95 -8.71 -2.29 8.59
N ARG A 96 -7.51 -1.79 8.84
CA ARG A 96 -6.27 -2.59 8.90
C ARG A 96 -5.18 -1.90 9.69
N ASP A 97 -4.23 -2.66 10.19
CA ASP A 97 -3.10 -2.17 10.98
C ASP A 97 -1.99 -1.53 10.14
N LYS A 98 -1.76 -2.03 8.94
CA LYS A 98 -0.71 -1.53 8.04
C LYS A 98 -1.31 -1.15 6.69
N SER A 99 -1.02 0.03 6.19
CA SER A 99 -1.46 0.46 4.87
C SER A 99 -0.81 -0.34 3.74
N HIS A 100 -1.47 -0.40 2.59
CA HIS A 100 -0.83 -0.84 1.36
C HIS A 100 0.17 0.21 0.85
N CYS A 101 1.14 -0.24 0.05
CA CYS A 101 2.09 0.66 -0.60
C CYS A 101 1.36 1.66 -1.51
N ILE A 102 1.65 2.94 -1.34
CA ILE A 102 1.20 3.97 -2.27
C ILE A 102 1.88 3.74 -3.62
N ASP A 103 1.08 3.64 -4.67
CA ASP A 103 1.53 3.45 -6.05
C ASP A 103 1.08 4.60 -6.97
N ALA A 104 1.56 4.60 -8.21
CA ALA A 104 1.19 5.61 -9.22
C ALA A 104 -0.31 5.62 -9.59
N ASN A 105 -1.05 4.58 -9.20
CA ASN A 105 -2.49 4.46 -9.43
C ASN A 105 -3.33 4.81 -8.19
N TYR A 106 -2.72 5.40 -7.18
CA TYR A 106 -3.39 5.76 -5.93
C TYR A 106 -4.69 6.55 -6.17
N PHE A 107 -4.69 7.48 -7.12
CA PHE A 107 -5.86 8.27 -7.51
C PHE A 107 -7.03 7.44 -8.07
N LYS A 108 -6.77 6.24 -8.59
CA LYS A 108 -7.79 5.32 -9.14
C LYS A 108 -8.53 4.53 -8.06
N GLY A 109 -8.13 4.62 -6.81
CA GLY A 109 -8.70 3.89 -5.68
C GLY A 109 -9.97 4.52 -5.09
N GLY A 110 -10.69 5.37 -5.84
CA GLY A 110 -11.80 6.17 -5.32
C GLY A 110 -13.12 5.41 -5.10
N ASN A 111 -13.26 4.18 -5.58
CA ASN A 111 -14.44 3.37 -5.33
C ASN A 111 -14.13 2.18 -4.40
N LEU A 112 -15.12 1.70 -3.66
CA LEU A 112 -15.00 0.64 -2.67
C LEU A 112 -14.50 -0.68 -3.27
N LYS A 113 -14.98 -1.04 -4.46
CA LYS A 113 -14.49 -2.24 -5.16
C LYS A 113 -12.99 -2.19 -5.40
N SER A 114 -12.46 -1.06 -5.88
CA SER A 114 -11.01 -0.87 -6.05
C SER A 114 -10.26 -0.86 -4.72
N TYR A 115 -10.88 -0.36 -3.66
CA TYR A 115 -10.32 -0.36 -2.33
C TYR A 115 -10.14 -1.78 -1.77
N PHE A 116 -11.20 -2.57 -1.76
CA PHE A 116 -11.17 -3.92 -1.19
C PHE A 116 -10.47 -4.95 -2.09
N GLU A 117 -10.69 -4.91 -3.40
CA GLU A 117 -10.16 -5.94 -4.31
C GLU A 117 -8.75 -5.63 -4.84
N LYS A 118 -8.41 -4.33 -5.02
CA LYS A 118 -7.14 -3.95 -5.67
C LYS A 118 -6.11 -3.35 -4.71
N HIS A 119 -6.46 -3.14 -3.46
CA HIS A 119 -5.57 -2.69 -2.41
C HIS A 119 -4.76 -1.42 -2.75
N ARG A 120 -5.38 -0.46 -3.46
CA ARG A 120 -4.67 0.69 -4.05
C ARG A 120 -4.60 1.91 -3.16
N ARG A 121 -5.51 2.02 -2.20
CA ARG A 121 -5.64 3.22 -1.36
C ARG A 121 -5.87 2.81 0.09
N GLN A 122 -5.30 3.57 1.02
CA GLN A 122 -5.71 3.49 2.42
C GLN A 122 -6.71 4.60 2.69
N LEU A 123 -7.87 4.23 3.24
CA LEU A 123 -8.88 5.16 3.72
C LEU A 123 -8.84 5.25 5.24
N VAL A 124 -9.14 6.44 5.73
CA VAL A 124 -9.41 6.71 7.14
C VAL A 124 -10.87 7.12 7.25
N PHE A 125 -11.62 6.42 8.07
CA PHE A 125 -13.04 6.64 8.26
C PHE A 125 -13.24 7.57 9.44
N SER A 126 -14.12 8.55 9.29
CA SER A 126 -14.45 9.47 10.38
C SER A 126 -15.35 8.78 11.40
N LYS A 127 -15.01 8.88 12.68
CA LYS A 127 -15.91 8.44 13.77
C LYS A 127 -17.17 9.31 13.90
N ASP A 128 -17.07 10.56 13.45
CA ASP A 128 -18.13 11.56 13.60
C ASP A 128 -19.03 11.72 12.38
N GLY A 129 -18.76 11.01 11.29
CA GLY A 129 -19.46 11.08 10.03
C GLY A 129 -20.16 9.80 9.61
N LEU A 130 -20.84 9.86 8.44
CA LEU A 130 -21.31 8.67 7.74
C LEU A 130 -20.11 7.82 7.33
N CYS A 131 -19.94 6.67 7.96
CA CYS A 131 -18.88 5.74 7.64
C CYS A 131 -19.42 4.66 6.70
N HIS A 132 -19.42 4.94 5.38
CA HIS A 132 -19.82 3.98 4.35
C HIS A 132 -18.70 2.94 4.15
N VAL A 133 -18.96 1.69 4.50
CA VAL A 133 -17.98 0.61 4.47
C VAL A 133 -18.13 -0.35 3.29
N GLY A 134 -19.25 -0.31 2.60
CA GLY A 134 -19.49 -1.18 1.45
C GLY A 134 -20.89 -1.07 0.91
N ASP A 135 -21.20 -1.91 -0.06
CA ASP A 135 -22.55 -2.05 -0.62
C ASP A 135 -23.03 -3.48 -0.47
N ALA A 136 -24.27 -3.64 0.01
CA ALA A 136 -24.94 -4.93 0.07
C ALA A 136 -25.30 -5.41 -1.34
N ASP A 137 -25.31 -6.72 -1.56
CA ASP A 137 -25.76 -7.33 -2.81
C ASP A 137 -27.30 -7.32 -2.90
N LEU A 138 -27.84 -6.17 -3.30
CA LEU A 138 -29.27 -5.91 -3.46
C LEU A 138 -29.56 -5.38 -4.85
N SER A 139 -30.75 -5.66 -5.36
CA SER A 139 -31.26 -4.99 -6.56
C SER A 139 -31.64 -3.54 -6.27
N GLY A 140 -31.49 -2.65 -7.25
CA GLY A 140 -31.86 -1.23 -7.13
C GLY A 140 -30.68 -0.25 -7.28
N ASN A 141 -30.93 1.02 -6.99
CA ASN A 141 -29.89 2.05 -7.16
C ASN A 141 -28.85 1.99 -6.02
N GLY A 142 -27.66 2.57 -6.27
CA GLY A 142 -26.52 2.52 -5.35
C GLY A 142 -26.81 3.09 -3.95
N TYR A 143 -27.79 3.99 -3.82
CA TYR A 143 -28.11 4.60 -2.53
C TYR A 143 -28.65 3.60 -1.50
N ILE A 144 -29.52 2.68 -1.91
CA ILE A 144 -30.14 1.68 -1.01
C ILE A 144 -29.20 0.51 -0.66
N LYS A 145 -28.09 0.39 -1.36
CA LYS A 145 -27.09 -0.67 -1.15
C LYS A 145 -26.08 -0.35 -0.09
N ARG A 146 -25.92 0.91 0.28
CA ARG A 146 -24.86 1.37 1.18
C ARG A 146 -24.94 0.74 2.55
N VAL A 147 -23.81 0.19 3.01
CA VAL A 147 -23.60 -0.37 4.33
C VAL A 147 -22.69 0.57 5.12
N TYR A 148 -23.03 0.83 6.37
CA TYR A 148 -22.31 1.80 7.21
C TYR A 148 -21.66 1.09 8.41
N HIS A 149 -20.60 1.70 8.93
CA HIS A 149 -19.99 1.24 10.18
C HIS A 149 -20.90 1.62 11.37
N PRO A 150 -21.06 0.72 12.38
CA PRO A 150 -21.96 0.98 13.51
C PRO A 150 -21.55 2.19 14.35
N ASP A 151 -20.26 2.50 14.43
CA ASP A 151 -19.74 3.65 15.18
C ASP A 151 -19.85 4.99 14.42
N GLY A 152 -20.32 4.98 13.17
CA GLY A 152 -20.54 6.20 12.38
C GLY A 152 -21.92 6.82 12.64
N LYS A 153 -22.11 8.08 12.17
CA LYS A 153 -23.45 8.69 12.15
C LYS A 153 -24.38 7.95 11.19
N SER A 154 -25.66 7.83 11.57
CA SER A 154 -26.68 7.32 10.68
C SER A 154 -26.94 8.29 9.51
N PRO A 155 -27.19 7.80 8.28
CA PRO A 155 -27.76 8.62 7.24
C PRO A 155 -29.15 9.13 7.64
N THR A 156 -29.62 10.18 6.97
CA THR A 156 -30.97 10.70 7.17
C THR A 156 -31.99 9.60 6.95
N LEU A 157 -32.80 9.34 7.98
CA LEU A 157 -33.90 8.41 7.88
C LEU A 157 -34.96 9.00 6.96
N THR A 158 -35.28 8.29 5.90
CA THR A 158 -36.39 8.63 5.01
C THR A 158 -37.66 7.92 5.47
N THR A 159 -38.84 8.41 5.07
CA THR A 159 -40.10 7.70 5.30
C THR A 159 -39.99 6.26 4.81
N MET A 160 -40.21 5.32 5.71
CA MET A 160 -40.13 3.88 5.44
C MET A 160 -41.27 3.43 4.53
N GLY A 161 -41.09 3.61 3.20
CA GLY A 161 -42.05 3.21 2.16
C GLY A 161 -41.74 1.86 1.48
N GLY A 162 -40.98 0.98 2.14
CA GLY A 162 -40.51 -0.27 1.54
C GLY A 162 -39.27 -0.10 0.62
N GLY A 163 -38.79 -1.17 0.00
CA GLY A 163 -37.70 -1.13 -0.98
C GLY A 163 -36.29 -1.00 -0.38
N HIS A 164 -36.04 -1.59 0.79
CA HIS A 164 -34.71 -1.68 1.42
C HIS A 164 -34.07 -0.32 1.74
N ARG A 165 -34.88 0.69 2.16
CA ARG A 165 -34.43 2.06 2.44
C ARG A 165 -33.85 2.27 3.83
N GLU A 166 -33.96 1.28 4.71
CA GLU A 166 -33.37 1.30 6.03
C GLU A 166 -31.84 1.36 5.95
N PRO A 167 -31.17 2.11 6.85
CA PRO A 167 -29.73 2.08 6.97
C PRO A 167 -29.23 0.67 7.29
N LYS A 168 -28.24 0.21 6.56
CA LYS A 168 -27.59 -1.08 6.78
C LYS A 168 -26.29 -0.85 7.52
N VAL A 169 -26.02 -1.68 8.51
CA VAL A 169 -24.77 -1.65 9.29
C VAL A 169 -24.10 -3.02 9.23
N THR A 170 -22.78 -3.04 9.35
CA THR A 170 -22.03 -4.27 9.51
C THR A 170 -22.30 -4.86 10.89
N THR A 171 -22.51 -6.17 10.97
CA THR A 171 -22.71 -6.91 12.24
C THR A 171 -21.45 -7.63 12.71
N SER A 172 -20.39 -7.61 11.92
CA SER A 172 -19.10 -8.24 12.25
C SER A 172 -18.10 -7.18 12.68
N ASP A 173 -17.46 -7.42 13.81
CA ASP A 173 -16.22 -6.76 14.15
C ASP A 173 -15.27 -6.98 12.96
N VAL A 174 -14.89 -5.91 12.29
CA VAL A 174 -13.88 -5.96 11.25
C VAL A 174 -12.58 -6.14 11.99
N SER A 175 -12.22 -7.41 12.21
CA SER A 175 -10.93 -7.83 12.77
C SER A 175 -9.77 -7.60 11.79
#